data_92ee42e31bb136ec0d68f1a96dc2a9cc
#
_entry.id   92ee42e31bb136ec0d68f1a96dc2a9cc
#
_cell.length_a   1.000
_cell.length_b   1.000
_cell.length_c   1.000
_cell.angle_alpha   90.00
_cell.angle_beta   90.00
_cell.angle_gamma   90.00
#
_symmetry.space_group_name_H-M   'P 1'
#
loop_
_entity.id
_entity.type
_entity.pdbx_description
1 polymer ?
#
loop_
_entity_poly.entity_id
_entity_poly.type
_entity_poly.pdbx_seq_one_letter_code
_entity_poly.pdbx_strand_id
1 'polypeptide(L)'
;MDDPAQLTPEFFKKLEKQYRPKQVIIEFNGMWSFEPLYREGLPANWILYQIMCLVDATTFEPYLRNMGQLMMEKILNADMIIFNRCNEELRKALRGRNLRMVNRRADIYLENTDGTSEDYVTEDMAPFDLSGGHLD
;
A
#
# COMPACT_ATOMS: atom_id res chain seq x y z
N MET A 1 18.78 4.88 7.83
CA MET A 1 18.79 5.33 6.43
C MET A 1 17.82 6.47 6.25
N ASP A 2 18.32 7.59 5.79
CA ASP A 2 17.54 8.83 5.76
C ASP A 2 17.04 9.23 4.38
N ASP A 3 17.48 8.53 3.34
CA ASP A 3 17.18 8.91 1.97
C ASP A 3 16.95 7.64 1.13
N PRO A 4 15.81 7.56 0.41
CA PRO A 4 15.55 6.39 -0.44
C PRO A 4 16.55 6.21 -1.57
N ALA A 5 17.27 7.26 -1.94
CA ALA A 5 18.32 7.16 -2.96
C ALA A 5 19.49 6.30 -2.50
N GLN A 6 19.59 5.99 -1.22
CA GLN A 6 20.61 5.08 -0.70
C GLN A 6 20.28 3.62 -0.98
N LEU A 7 19.06 3.32 -1.38
CA LEU A 7 18.63 1.96 -1.74
C LEU A 7 19.04 1.68 -3.18
N THR A 8 20.29 1.27 -3.35
CA THR A 8 20.87 1.00 -4.67
C THR A 8 21.19 -0.49 -4.80
N PRO A 9 21.34 -1.00 -6.04
CA PRO A 9 21.77 -2.39 -6.22
C PRO A 9 23.07 -2.72 -5.48
N GLU A 10 24.00 -1.77 -5.43
CA GLU A 10 25.26 -1.95 -4.70
C GLU A 10 25.04 -2.11 -3.21
N PHE A 11 24.13 -1.33 -2.64
CA PHE A 11 23.78 -1.44 -1.23
C PHE A 11 23.20 -2.82 -0.92
N PHE A 12 22.27 -3.28 -1.75
CA PHE A 12 21.65 -4.59 -1.56
C PHE A 12 22.63 -5.74 -1.73
N LYS A 13 23.54 -5.63 -2.69
CA LYS A 13 24.61 -6.63 -2.86
C LYS A 13 25.51 -6.72 -1.65
N LYS A 14 25.77 -5.57 -1.03
CA LYS A 14 26.58 -5.53 0.19
C LYS A 14 25.89 -6.25 1.33
N LEU A 15 24.58 -6.04 1.49
CA LEU A 15 23.79 -6.75 2.48
C LEU A 15 23.78 -8.25 2.22
N GLU A 16 23.62 -8.65 0.97
CA GLU A 16 23.61 -10.04 0.59
C GLU A 16 24.93 -10.70 0.93
N LYS A 17 26.03 -10.04 0.63
CA LYS A 17 27.37 -10.56 0.91
C LYS A 17 27.62 -10.71 2.41
N GLN A 18 27.13 -9.76 3.19
CA GLN A 18 27.36 -9.72 4.64
C GLN A 18 26.47 -10.71 5.40
N TYR A 19 25.20 -10.77 5.04
CA TYR A 19 24.19 -11.52 5.81
C TYR A 19 23.65 -12.76 5.11
N ARG A 20 23.78 -12.86 3.80
CA ARG A 20 23.26 -13.98 2.98
C ARG A 20 21.79 -14.30 3.30
N PRO A 21 20.91 -13.29 3.29
CA PRO A 21 19.51 -13.50 3.65
C PRO A 21 18.79 -14.26 2.55
N LYS A 22 17.75 -15.00 2.97
CA LYS A 22 16.82 -15.62 2.02
C LYS A 22 15.72 -14.66 1.63
N GLN A 23 15.43 -13.72 2.51
CA GLN A 23 14.38 -12.75 2.33
C GLN A 23 14.80 -11.46 3.04
N VAL A 24 14.48 -10.33 2.41
CA VAL A 24 14.72 -9.02 2.99
C VAL A 24 13.39 -8.28 3.07
N ILE A 25 13.12 -7.72 4.23
CA ILE A 25 11.93 -6.89 4.42
C ILE A 25 12.41 -5.46 4.61
N ILE A 26 11.87 -4.56 3.80
CA ILE A 26 12.23 -3.15 3.86
C ILE A 26 11.06 -2.39 4.46
N GLU A 27 11.30 -1.73 5.59
CA GLU A 27 10.32 -0.78 6.12
C GLU A 27 10.55 0.55 5.40
N PHE A 28 9.68 0.83 4.45
CA PHE A 28 9.82 1.99 3.58
C PHE A 28 9.04 3.15 4.16
N ASN A 29 9.71 4.28 4.35
CA ASN A 29 9.05 5.47 4.89
C ASN A 29 7.94 5.91 3.95
N GLY A 30 6.73 6.08 4.48
CA GLY A 30 5.56 6.45 3.69
C GLY A 30 5.68 7.81 3.01
N MET A 31 6.59 8.66 3.47
CA MET A 31 6.85 9.95 2.84
C MET A 31 7.81 9.89 1.66
N TRP A 32 8.38 8.72 1.40
CA TRP A 32 9.32 8.53 0.31
C TRP A 32 8.60 8.04 -0.95
N SER A 33 9.03 8.55 -2.11
CA SER A 33 8.59 8.02 -3.41
C SER A 33 9.31 6.71 -3.72
N PHE A 34 8.64 5.82 -4.43
CA PHE A 34 9.26 4.59 -4.95
C PHE A 34 10.18 4.87 -6.14
N GLU A 35 10.13 6.07 -6.72
CA GLU A 35 10.86 6.36 -7.95
C GLU A 35 12.35 6.01 -7.89
N PRO A 36 13.11 6.43 -6.85
CA PRO A 36 14.53 6.07 -6.80
C PRO A 36 14.76 4.56 -6.79
N LEU A 37 13.91 3.82 -6.08
CA LEU A 37 14.04 2.37 -6.02
C LEU A 37 13.78 1.74 -7.38
N TYR A 38 12.78 2.21 -8.10
CA TYR A 38 12.48 1.69 -9.43
C TYR A 38 13.54 2.09 -10.45
N ARG A 39 14.06 3.31 -10.35
CA ARG A 39 15.07 3.80 -11.29
C ARG A 39 16.39 3.09 -11.14
N GLU A 40 16.84 2.91 -9.92
CA GLU A 40 18.11 2.22 -9.64
C GLU A 40 17.96 0.71 -9.71
N GLY A 41 16.82 0.21 -9.27
CA GLY A 41 16.51 -1.20 -9.33
C GLY A 41 17.11 -2.04 -8.21
N LEU A 42 16.82 -3.32 -8.29
CA LEU A 42 17.36 -4.32 -7.38
C LEU A 42 18.47 -5.11 -8.09
N PRO A 43 19.35 -5.82 -7.35
CA PRO A 43 20.28 -6.73 -7.98
C PRO A 43 19.57 -7.72 -8.90
N ALA A 44 20.23 -8.15 -9.95
CA ALA A 44 19.63 -8.99 -10.97
C ALA A 44 19.04 -10.30 -10.44
N ASN A 45 19.60 -10.82 -9.36
CA ASN A 45 19.15 -12.07 -8.76
C ASN A 45 18.12 -11.87 -7.65
N TRP A 46 17.64 -10.64 -7.44
CA TRP A 46 16.62 -10.33 -6.44
C TRP A 46 15.28 -10.11 -7.12
N ILE A 47 14.22 -10.44 -6.40
CA ILE A 47 12.85 -10.23 -6.87
C ILE A 47 12.11 -9.40 -5.84
N LEU A 48 11.43 -8.36 -6.30
CA LEU A 48 10.49 -7.64 -5.46
C LEU A 48 9.21 -8.46 -5.38
N TYR A 49 9.08 -9.20 -4.29
CA TYR A 49 8.02 -10.20 -4.17
C TYR A 49 6.67 -9.58 -3.79
N GLN A 50 6.66 -8.67 -2.84
CA GLN A 50 5.41 -8.13 -2.34
C GLN A 50 5.61 -6.72 -1.80
N ILE A 51 4.68 -5.84 -2.14
CA ILE A 51 4.59 -4.51 -1.56
C ILE A 51 3.36 -4.46 -0.68
N MET A 52 3.58 -4.21 0.61
CA MET A 52 2.50 -4.08 1.58
C MET A 52 2.37 -2.62 1.99
N CYS A 53 1.16 -2.10 1.93
CA CYS A 53 0.86 -0.74 2.32
C CYS A 53 0.02 -0.76 3.59
N LEU A 54 0.59 -0.27 4.68
CA LEU A 54 -0.11 -0.18 5.95
C LEU A 54 -0.58 1.25 6.16
N VAL A 55 -1.87 1.45 6.30
CA VAL A 55 -2.47 2.77 6.37
C VAL A 55 -3.27 2.92 7.67
N ASP A 56 -3.04 4.03 8.36
CA ASP A 56 -3.84 4.38 9.53
C ASP A 56 -5.16 4.97 9.05
N ALA A 57 -6.25 4.26 9.28
CA ALA A 57 -7.57 4.68 8.80
C ALA A 57 -7.99 6.02 9.40
N THR A 58 -7.53 6.34 10.61
CA THR A 58 -7.92 7.60 11.27
C THR A 58 -7.30 8.82 10.59
N THR A 59 -6.20 8.67 9.88
CA THR A 59 -5.50 9.77 9.24
C THR A 59 -5.52 9.71 7.72
N PHE A 60 -6.17 8.71 7.16
CA PHE A 60 -6.16 8.50 5.71
C PHE A 60 -6.71 9.68 4.93
N GLU A 61 -7.87 10.22 5.33
CA GLU A 61 -8.49 11.32 4.60
C GLU A 61 -7.64 12.60 4.61
N PRO A 62 -7.14 13.05 5.78
CA PRO A 62 -6.23 14.20 5.76
C PRO A 62 -4.97 13.95 4.95
N TYR A 63 -4.41 12.76 5.04
CA TYR A 63 -3.22 12.40 4.28
C TYR A 63 -3.49 12.46 2.78
N LEU A 64 -4.63 11.93 2.36
CA LEU A 64 -5.02 11.93 0.97
C LEU A 64 -5.20 13.34 0.44
N ARG A 65 -5.78 14.25 1.24
CA ARG A 65 -5.93 15.65 0.85
C ARG A 65 -4.61 16.38 0.72
N ASN A 66 -3.67 16.12 1.62
CA ASN A 66 -2.42 16.88 1.69
C ASN A 66 -1.28 16.25 0.88
N MET A 67 -1.26 14.94 0.77
CA MET A 67 -0.19 14.20 0.12
C MET A 67 -0.76 13.19 -0.87
N GLY A 68 -1.78 13.62 -1.62
CA GLY A 68 -2.56 12.72 -2.46
C GLY A 68 -1.76 11.90 -3.45
N GLN A 69 -0.82 12.54 -4.16
CA GLN A 69 -0.01 11.84 -5.17
C GLN A 69 0.84 10.75 -4.53
N LEU A 70 1.42 11.05 -3.39
CA LEU A 70 2.27 10.08 -2.70
C LEU A 70 1.46 8.90 -2.17
N MET A 71 0.28 9.20 -1.60
CA MET A 71 -0.61 8.14 -1.12
C MET A 71 -1.11 7.27 -2.28
N MET A 72 -1.47 7.91 -3.39
CA MET A 72 -1.93 7.16 -4.57
C MET A 72 -0.83 6.27 -5.13
N GLU A 73 0.41 6.74 -5.13
CA GLU A 73 1.54 5.92 -5.54
C GLU A 73 1.62 4.64 -4.70
N LYS A 74 1.49 4.77 -3.39
CA LYS A 74 1.54 3.62 -2.49
C LYS A 74 0.41 2.64 -2.74
N ILE A 75 -0.81 3.16 -2.90
CA ILE A 75 -1.99 2.34 -3.13
C ILE A 75 -1.91 1.63 -4.49
N LEU A 76 -1.50 2.35 -5.53
CA LEU A 76 -1.42 1.77 -6.86
C LEU A 76 -0.41 0.63 -6.98
N ASN A 77 0.67 0.72 -6.23
CA ASN A 77 1.76 -0.25 -6.33
C ASN A 77 1.68 -1.38 -5.31
N ALA A 78 0.71 -1.35 -4.41
CA ALA A 78 0.63 -2.35 -3.36
C ALA A 78 0.05 -3.67 -3.86
N ASP A 79 0.56 -4.75 -3.33
CA ASP A 79 -0.02 -6.08 -3.49
C ASP A 79 -0.99 -6.38 -2.36
N MET A 80 -0.80 -5.73 -1.23
CA MET A 80 -1.67 -5.85 -0.08
C MET A 80 -1.79 -4.49 0.60
N ILE A 81 -3.01 -4.11 0.96
CA ILE A 81 -3.27 -2.86 1.67
C ILE A 81 -4.02 -3.19 2.94
N ILE A 82 -3.51 -2.71 4.05
CA ILE A 82 -4.14 -2.92 5.34
C ILE A 82 -4.45 -1.55 5.95
N PHE A 83 -5.73 -1.30 6.20
CA PHE A 83 -6.16 -0.12 6.93
C PHE A 83 -6.39 -0.54 8.37
N ASN A 84 -5.58 -0.02 9.28
CA ASN A 84 -5.73 -0.34 10.70
C ASN A 84 -6.53 0.74 11.44
N ARG A 85 -6.83 0.48 12.69
CA ARG A 85 -7.57 1.39 13.57
C ARG A 85 -8.94 1.76 13.04
N CYS A 86 -9.59 0.82 12.38
CA CYS A 86 -10.92 1.06 11.82
C CYS A 86 -12.00 0.98 12.89
N ASN A 87 -13.01 1.84 12.73
CA ASN A 87 -14.28 1.75 13.43
C ASN A 87 -15.37 1.74 12.37
N GLU A 88 -16.62 1.67 12.81
CA GLU A 88 -17.74 1.59 11.86
C GLU A 88 -17.79 2.76 10.90
N GLU A 89 -17.59 3.97 11.41
CA GLU A 89 -17.62 5.17 10.58
C GLU A 89 -16.50 5.18 9.55
N LEU A 90 -15.29 4.82 9.97
CA LEU A 90 -14.14 4.77 9.07
C LEU A 90 -14.29 3.67 8.03
N ARG A 91 -14.86 2.53 8.39
CA ARG A 91 -15.13 1.48 7.41
C ARG A 91 -16.08 1.96 6.33
N LYS A 92 -17.13 2.66 6.71
CA LYS A 92 -18.08 3.21 5.73
C LYS A 92 -17.40 4.21 4.81
N ALA A 93 -16.57 5.09 5.37
CA ALA A 93 -15.86 6.09 4.58
C ALA A 93 -14.92 5.43 3.57
N LEU A 94 -14.19 4.40 3.99
CA LEU A 94 -13.28 3.68 3.10
C LEU A 94 -14.03 2.95 1.99
N ARG A 95 -15.15 2.33 2.33
CA ARG A 95 -15.97 1.66 1.32
C ARG A 95 -16.50 2.64 0.28
N GLY A 96 -16.82 3.85 0.71
CA GLY A 96 -17.29 4.90 -0.19
C GLY A 96 -16.24 5.40 -1.15
N ARG A 97 -14.97 5.16 -0.87
CA ARG A 97 -13.87 5.59 -1.74
C ARG A 97 -13.69 4.72 -2.97
N ASN A 98 -14.20 3.50 -2.94
CA ASN A 98 -14.05 2.56 -4.05
C ASN A 98 -12.60 2.37 -4.48
N LEU A 99 -11.79 1.90 -3.54
CA LEU A 99 -10.36 1.71 -3.78
C LEU A 99 -10.07 0.65 -4.84
N ARG A 100 -11.03 -0.21 -5.13
CA ARG A 100 -10.89 -1.21 -6.20
C ARG A 100 -10.76 -0.58 -7.58
N MET A 101 -11.26 0.62 -7.78
CA MET A 101 -11.05 1.32 -9.05
C MET A 101 -9.61 1.80 -9.18
N VAL A 102 -8.95 2.04 -8.05
CA VAL A 102 -7.56 2.47 -8.06
C VAL A 102 -6.62 1.28 -8.18
N ASN A 103 -6.89 0.21 -7.44
CA ASN A 103 -6.07 -0.99 -7.48
C ASN A 103 -6.97 -2.22 -7.41
N ARG A 104 -7.11 -2.93 -8.52
CA ARG A 104 -8.01 -4.09 -8.63
C ARG A 104 -7.37 -5.39 -8.15
N ARG A 105 -6.04 -5.42 -8.05
CA ARG A 105 -5.32 -6.65 -7.77
C ARG A 105 -4.99 -6.86 -6.30
N ALA A 106 -4.83 -5.77 -5.57
CA ALA A 106 -4.39 -5.86 -4.19
C ALA A 106 -5.41 -6.54 -3.30
N ASP A 107 -4.91 -7.31 -2.35
CA ASP A 107 -5.72 -7.76 -1.24
C ASP A 107 -5.86 -6.59 -0.27
N ILE A 108 -7.09 -6.24 0.10
CA ILE A 108 -7.34 -5.10 0.97
C ILE A 108 -8.08 -5.57 2.21
N TYR A 109 -7.52 -5.26 3.37
CA TYR A 109 -8.09 -5.65 4.66
C TYR A 109 -8.32 -4.44 5.54
N LEU A 110 -9.37 -4.53 6.35
CA LEU A 110 -9.68 -3.54 7.37
C LEU A 110 -9.44 -4.18 8.73
N GLU A 111 -8.56 -3.61 9.50
CA GLU A 111 -8.28 -4.09 10.85
C GLU A 111 -8.94 -3.16 11.85
N ASN A 112 -9.79 -3.73 12.68
CA ASN A 112 -10.59 -2.97 13.62
C ASN A 112 -9.85 -2.77 14.94
N THR A 113 -10.27 -1.75 15.71
CA THR A 113 -9.65 -1.44 16.99
C THR A 113 -9.80 -2.56 18.02
N ASP A 114 -10.77 -3.46 17.81
CA ASP A 114 -10.98 -4.59 18.72
C ASP A 114 -10.11 -5.80 18.36
N GLY A 115 -9.25 -5.68 17.37
CA GLY A 115 -8.36 -6.75 16.96
C GLY A 115 -8.91 -7.65 15.87
N THR A 116 -10.17 -7.49 15.49
CA THR A 116 -10.73 -8.27 14.38
C THR A 116 -10.37 -7.63 13.05
N SER A 117 -10.43 -8.41 11.99
CA SER A 117 -10.17 -7.90 10.64
C SER A 117 -11.23 -8.41 9.68
N GLU A 118 -11.42 -7.69 8.59
CA GLU A 118 -12.39 -8.06 7.58
C GLU A 118 -11.88 -7.64 6.20
N ASP A 119 -12.39 -8.31 5.17
CA ASP A 119 -12.04 -7.97 3.80
C ASP A 119 -12.70 -6.67 3.38
N TYR A 120 -11.99 -5.91 2.57
CA TYR A 120 -12.52 -4.65 2.06
C TYR A 120 -13.66 -4.86 1.06
N VAL A 121 -13.63 -5.95 0.32
CA VAL A 121 -14.63 -6.20 -0.71
C VAL A 121 -16.02 -6.14 -0.11
N THR A 122 -16.87 -5.32 -0.69
CA THR A 122 -18.22 -5.14 -0.19
C THR A 122 -19.22 -5.25 -1.31
N GLU A 123 -20.41 -5.65 -0.94
CA GLU A 123 -21.52 -5.72 -1.86
C GLU A 123 -21.91 -4.35 -2.36
N ASP A 124 -21.68 -3.34 -1.54
CA ASP A 124 -22.05 -1.98 -1.86
C ASP A 124 -21.30 -1.43 -3.05
N MET A 125 -20.11 -1.95 -3.30
CA MET A 125 -19.25 -1.41 -4.34
C MET A 125 -19.42 -2.11 -5.69
N ALA A 126 -19.81 -3.36 -5.66
CA ALA A 126 -19.92 -4.15 -6.87
C ALA A 126 -20.91 -3.58 -7.89
N PRO A 127 -22.14 -3.27 -7.52
CA PRO A 127 -23.08 -2.71 -8.48
C PRO A 127 -22.76 -1.27 -8.86
N PHE A 128 -22.10 -0.53 -8.02
CA PHE A 128 -21.76 0.86 -8.30
C PHE A 128 -20.96 1.02 -9.58
N ASP A 129 -19.98 0.17 -9.75
CA ASP A 129 -19.06 0.31 -10.87
C ASP A 129 -19.68 0.01 -12.20
N LEU A 130 -20.76 -0.69 -12.20
CA LEU A 130 -21.34 -1.19 -13.43
C LEU A 130 -22.42 -0.30 -13.98
N SER A 131 -23.02 0.38 -13.18
CA SER A 131 -24.13 1.19 -13.61
C SER A 131 -23.82 2.63 -13.56
N GLY A 132 -23.96 2.19 -13.43
CA GLY A 132 -24.29 2.87 -13.17
C GLY A 132 -24.28 3.49 -12.65
N GLY A 133 -24.21 3.25 -12.65
CA GLY A 133 -24.36 3.31 -12.04
C GLY A 133 -24.00 3.73 -11.36
N HIS A 134 -24.23 3.66 -11.63
CA HIS A 134 -24.14 3.90 -10.97
C HIS A 134 -23.62 4.43 -10.96
N LEU A 135 -23.48 4.37 -11.59
CA LEU A 135 -23.45 4.60 -11.59
C LEU A 135 -23.64 5.15 -11.53
N ASP A 136 -23.84 5.18 -11.63
CA ASP A 136 -24.43 5.54 -11.46
C ASP A 136 -24.53 6.08 -11.39
#